data_287c0d6c3de5c0b00b4abcf7a5fecb23
#
_entry.id   287c0d6c3de5c0b00b4abcf7a5fecb23
#
_cell.length_a   1.000
_cell.length_b   1.000
_cell.length_c   1.000
_cell.angle_alpha   90.00
_cell.angle_beta   90.00
_cell.angle_gamma   90.00
#
_symmetry.space_group_name_H-M   'P 1'
#
loop_
_entity.id
_entity.type
_entity.pdbx_description
1 polymer ?
#
loop_
_entity_poly.entity_id
_entity_poly.type
_entity_poly.pdbx_seq_one_letter_code
_entity_poly.pdbx_strand_id
1 'polypeptide(L)'
;MAHDVTIDGLRFRVRNPLGVAGLTIITLGLYGLYWYTAANNDTRMYLRNYSIRPGVSLFALILNLIGTQFIALALLLSSPWLALGVVLVIPSFVSVFRTGRRIALMQVHAGVEETSPGIALVLFLLFFLVGAGIYLQAGLNRVWAAAGSEPEPEAAPEPVGVTMPGGVPSVAAAPRSDARATGHNLVDPGDVGARVTFQFELPNGYTTEAVGVFERWDEDAQTYFVRKKDGTEVRVPARGVRHGKVIPPAPQPTV
;
A
#
# COMPACT_ATOMS: atom_id res chain seq x y z
N MET A 1 20.75 -9.61 12.20
CA MET A 1 19.69 -9.56 13.24
C MET A 1 18.47 -8.95 12.61
N ALA A 2 17.25 -9.34 13.04
CA ALA A 2 16.04 -8.67 12.59
C ALA A 2 15.83 -7.43 13.47
N HIS A 3 15.40 -6.30 12.88
CA HIS A 3 15.02 -5.10 13.61
C HIS A 3 13.73 -4.53 13.00
N ASP A 4 13.03 -3.73 13.77
CA ASP A 4 11.79 -3.10 13.32
C ASP A 4 12.06 -1.66 12.87
N VAL A 5 11.39 -1.26 11.79
CA VAL A 5 11.38 0.11 11.26
C VAL A 5 9.95 0.61 11.32
N THR A 6 9.76 1.85 11.76
CA THR A 6 8.45 2.49 11.81
C THR A 6 8.32 3.46 10.64
N ILE A 7 7.27 3.31 9.82
CA ILE A 7 6.97 4.14 8.66
C ILE A 7 5.48 4.49 8.76
N ASP A 8 5.13 5.77 8.76
CA ASP A 8 3.74 6.25 8.92
C ASP A 8 3.02 5.64 10.14
N GLY A 9 3.72 5.45 11.25
CA GLY A 9 3.17 4.83 12.46
C GLY A 9 2.98 3.31 12.39
N LEU A 10 3.29 2.68 11.27
CA LEU A 10 3.23 1.23 11.07
C LEU A 10 4.62 0.61 11.29
N ARG A 11 4.66 -0.56 11.96
CA ARG A 11 5.90 -1.29 12.21
C ARG A 11 6.13 -2.33 11.12
N PHE A 12 7.30 -2.26 10.49
CA PHE A 12 7.75 -3.22 9.48
C PHE A 12 9.02 -3.91 9.96
N ARG A 13 9.12 -5.19 9.66
CA ARG A 13 10.24 -6.01 10.13
C ARG A 13 11.29 -6.17 9.04
N VAL A 14 12.46 -5.61 9.26
CA VAL A 14 13.66 -5.86 8.45
C VAL A 14 14.21 -7.23 8.82
N ARG A 15 14.34 -8.11 7.84
CA ARG A 15 14.85 -9.48 8.05
C ARG A 15 16.09 -9.69 7.22
N ASN A 16 17.08 -10.42 7.77
CA ASN A 16 18.23 -10.83 6.98
C ASN A 16 17.79 -11.85 5.89
N PRO A 17 18.02 -11.58 4.59
CA PRO A 17 17.63 -12.50 3.52
C PRO A 17 18.24 -13.90 3.66
N LEU A 18 19.51 -14.00 4.05
CA LEU A 18 20.15 -15.28 4.28
C LEU A 18 19.58 -16.01 5.51
N GLY A 19 19.17 -15.26 6.54
CA GLY A 19 18.47 -15.81 7.69
C GLY A 19 17.10 -16.39 7.31
N VAL A 20 16.37 -15.73 6.42
CA VAL A 20 15.11 -16.26 5.85
C VAL A 20 15.36 -17.58 5.11
N ALA A 21 16.39 -17.62 4.26
CA ALA A 21 16.77 -18.82 3.53
C ALA A 21 17.18 -19.97 4.46
N GLY A 22 18.08 -19.69 5.40
CA GLY A 22 18.57 -20.69 6.35
C GLY A 22 17.43 -21.28 7.20
N LEU A 23 16.55 -20.44 7.74
CA LEU A 23 15.39 -20.92 8.49
C LEU A 23 14.41 -21.71 7.61
N THR A 24 14.23 -21.31 6.35
CA THR A 24 13.39 -22.05 5.41
C THR A 24 13.94 -23.45 5.15
N ILE A 25 15.26 -23.58 5.01
CA ILE A 25 15.92 -24.89 4.82
C ILE A 25 15.80 -25.74 6.08
N ILE A 26 16.16 -25.20 7.24
CA ILE A 26 16.16 -25.92 8.53
C ILE A 26 14.75 -26.42 8.88
N THR A 27 13.72 -25.62 8.57
CA THR A 27 12.34 -25.97 8.86
C THR A 27 11.64 -26.72 7.71
N LEU A 28 12.38 -27.23 6.74
CA LEU A 28 11.85 -27.94 5.55
C LEU A 28 10.73 -27.13 4.83
N GLY A 29 10.90 -25.81 4.75
CA GLY A 29 9.98 -24.91 4.07
C GLY A 29 8.90 -24.26 4.94
N LEU A 30 8.65 -24.73 6.16
CA LEU A 30 7.60 -24.17 7.04
C LEU A 30 7.83 -22.69 7.35
N TYR A 31 9.07 -22.31 7.65
CA TYR A 31 9.40 -20.91 7.85
C TYR A 31 9.19 -20.09 6.57
N GLY A 32 9.48 -20.65 5.42
CA GLY A 32 9.24 -19.99 4.12
C GLY A 32 7.77 -19.66 3.88
N LEU A 33 6.85 -20.56 4.26
CA LEU A 33 5.41 -20.29 4.18
C LEU A 33 4.98 -19.16 5.13
N TYR A 34 5.47 -19.19 6.38
CA TYR A 34 5.25 -18.12 7.34
C TYR A 34 5.78 -16.78 6.84
N TRP A 35 7.06 -16.77 6.42
CA TRP A 35 7.71 -15.58 5.89
C TRP A 35 6.96 -14.99 4.70
N TYR A 36 6.55 -15.82 3.74
CA TYR A 36 5.83 -15.38 2.56
C TYR A 36 4.49 -14.73 2.90
N THR A 37 3.78 -15.30 3.88
CA THR A 37 2.53 -14.74 4.39
C THR A 37 2.79 -13.38 5.06
N ALA A 38 3.82 -13.28 5.88
CA ALA A 38 4.23 -12.05 6.54
C ALA A 38 4.63 -10.97 5.53
N ALA A 39 5.44 -11.31 4.51
CA ALA A 39 5.85 -10.39 3.46
C ALA A 39 4.65 -9.84 2.66
N ASN A 40 3.66 -10.68 2.34
CA ASN A 40 2.42 -10.23 1.70
C ASN A 40 1.57 -9.34 2.64
N ASN A 41 1.59 -9.58 3.94
CA ASN A 41 0.93 -8.73 4.91
C ASN A 41 1.64 -7.37 5.05
N ASP A 42 2.97 -7.37 5.12
CA ASP A 42 3.79 -6.15 5.15
C ASP A 42 3.51 -5.31 3.87
N THR A 43 3.48 -5.96 2.69
CA THR A 43 3.12 -5.32 1.42
C THR A 43 1.71 -4.74 1.43
N ARG A 44 0.74 -5.48 2.00
CA ARG A 44 -0.64 -5.02 2.17
C ARG A 44 -0.72 -3.77 3.02
N MET A 45 0.00 -3.75 4.13
CA MET A 45 0.01 -2.62 5.08
C MET A 45 0.67 -1.39 4.47
N TYR A 46 1.83 -1.55 3.84
CA TYR A 46 2.57 -0.45 3.22
C TYR A 46 1.81 0.20 2.06
N LEU A 47 1.27 -0.61 1.13
CA LEU A 47 0.48 -0.12 0.00
C LEU A 47 -0.94 0.28 0.41
N ARG A 48 -1.33 0.09 1.68
CA ARG A 48 -2.70 0.25 2.18
C ARG A 48 -3.75 -0.43 1.29
N ASN A 49 -3.34 -1.51 0.63
CA ASN A 49 -4.16 -2.23 -0.34
C ASN A 49 -4.81 -3.47 0.28
N TYR A 50 -6.02 -3.31 0.79
CA TYR A 50 -6.78 -4.39 1.45
C TYR A 50 -7.31 -5.47 0.50
N SER A 51 -7.16 -5.32 -0.83
CA SER A 51 -7.45 -6.39 -1.78
C SER A 51 -6.37 -7.49 -1.76
N ILE A 52 -5.19 -7.22 -1.22
CA ILE A 52 -4.15 -8.20 -0.99
C ILE A 52 -4.60 -9.11 0.16
N ARG A 53 -4.76 -10.38 -0.15
CA ARG A 53 -5.18 -11.41 0.81
C ARG A 53 -4.02 -12.37 1.08
N PRO A 54 -3.23 -12.19 2.17
CA PRO A 54 -2.08 -13.04 2.47
C PRO A 54 -2.44 -14.52 2.58
N GLY A 55 -3.64 -14.85 3.11
CA GLY A 55 -4.13 -16.22 3.17
C GLY A 55 -4.33 -16.89 1.82
N VAL A 56 -4.75 -16.15 0.78
CA VAL A 56 -4.85 -16.68 -0.60
C VAL A 56 -3.46 -17.00 -1.15
N SER A 57 -2.48 -16.14 -0.85
CA SER A 57 -1.09 -16.38 -1.24
C SER A 57 -0.50 -17.62 -0.54
N LEU A 58 -0.81 -17.80 0.76
CA LEU A 58 -0.43 -18.99 1.51
C LEU A 58 -1.09 -20.25 0.93
N PHE A 59 -2.39 -20.18 0.65
CA PHE A 59 -3.14 -21.31 0.07
C PHE A 59 -2.54 -21.74 -1.28
N ALA A 60 -2.15 -20.79 -2.13
CA ALA A 60 -1.48 -21.09 -3.39
C ALA A 60 -0.16 -21.87 -3.20
N LEU A 61 0.61 -21.54 -2.14
CA LEU A 61 1.85 -22.29 -1.83
C LEU A 61 1.56 -23.68 -1.25
N ILE A 62 0.51 -23.82 -0.46
CA ILE A 62 0.07 -25.15 0.02
C ILE A 62 -0.35 -26.03 -1.15
N LEU A 63 -1.11 -25.48 -2.11
CA LEU A 63 -1.46 -26.19 -3.34
C LEU A 63 -0.22 -26.61 -4.13
N ASN A 64 0.81 -25.76 -4.20
CA ASN A 64 2.08 -26.10 -4.83
C ASN A 64 2.77 -27.28 -4.12
N LEU A 65 2.79 -27.29 -2.80
CA LEU A 65 3.38 -28.39 -2.04
C LEU A 65 2.66 -29.71 -2.31
N ILE A 66 1.34 -29.70 -2.33
CA ILE A 66 0.51 -30.85 -2.68
C ILE A 66 0.74 -31.26 -4.14
N GLY A 67 0.70 -30.30 -5.07
CA GLY A 67 0.88 -30.55 -6.50
C GLY A 67 2.23 -31.18 -6.83
N THR A 68 3.32 -30.74 -6.17
CA THR A 68 4.65 -31.34 -6.37
C THR A 68 4.70 -32.79 -5.90
N GLN A 69 3.97 -33.18 -4.84
CA GLN A 69 3.86 -34.58 -4.43
C GLN A 69 3.10 -35.42 -5.48
N PHE A 70 2.01 -34.88 -6.04
CA PHE A 70 1.30 -35.54 -7.14
C PHE A 70 2.18 -35.72 -8.39
N ILE A 71 2.98 -34.70 -8.74
CA ILE A 71 3.93 -34.81 -9.86
C ILE A 71 4.97 -35.88 -9.58
N ALA A 72 5.59 -35.90 -8.40
CA ALA A 72 6.59 -36.87 -8.01
C ALA A 72 6.02 -38.29 -8.05
N LEU A 73 4.84 -38.50 -7.48
CA LEU A 73 4.17 -39.81 -7.46
C LEU A 73 3.75 -40.27 -8.89
N ALA A 74 3.26 -39.33 -9.70
CA ALA A 74 2.84 -39.61 -11.06
C ALA A 74 4.02 -40.04 -11.94
N LEU A 75 5.18 -39.39 -11.79
CA LEU A 75 6.42 -39.76 -12.48
C LEU A 75 6.92 -41.13 -12.03
N LEU A 76 6.83 -41.45 -10.74
CA LEU A 76 7.24 -42.73 -10.19
C LEU A 76 6.36 -43.90 -10.68
N LEU A 77 5.04 -43.67 -10.76
CA LEU A 77 4.04 -44.71 -11.08
C LEU A 77 3.54 -44.66 -12.52
N SER A 78 4.11 -43.81 -13.40
CA SER A 78 3.64 -43.57 -14.77
C SER A 78 2.12 -43.32 -14.83
N SER A 79 1.61 -42.52 -13.88
CA SER A 79 0.18 -42.33 -13.60
C SER A 79 -0.38 -41.10 -14.30
N PRO A 80 -1.67 -41.05 -14.67
CA PRO A 80 -2.35 -39.90 -15.25
C PRO A 80 -2.49 -38.68 -14.27
N TRP A 81 -2.18 -38.86 -12.99
CA TRP A 81 -2.22 -37.79 -11.97
C TRP A 81 -1.23 -36.65 -12.22
N LEU A 82 -0.32 -36.78 -13.19
CA LEU A 82 0.62 -35.72 -13.57
C LEU A 82 -0.10 -34.39 -13.91
N ALA A 83 -1.16 -34.49 -14.71
CA ALA A 83 -1.93 -33.32 -15.12
C ALA A 83 -2.53 -32.56 -13.90
N LEU A 84 -3.07 -33.30 -12.93
CA LEU A 84 -3.59 -32.71 -11.69
C LEU A 84 -2.47 -32.01 -10.90
N GLY A 85 -1.32 -32.66 -10.75
CA GLY A 85 -0.17 -32.06 -10.07
C GLY A 85 0.26 -30.75 -10.72
N VAL A 86 0.36 -30.69 -12.04
CA VAL A 86 0.71 -29.49 -12.80
C VAL A 86 -0.33 -28.38 -12.58
N VAL A 87 -1.63 -28.66 -12.62
CA VAL A 87 -2.68 -27.68 -12.38
C VAL A 87 -2.59 -27.09 -10.96
N LEU A 88 -2.30 -27.91 -9.97
CA LEU A 88 -2.19 -27.45 -8.56
C LEU A 88 -0.98 -26.55 -8.31
N VAL A 89 0.07 -26.64 -9.12
CA VAL A 89 1.27 -25.81 -8.98
C VAL A 89 1.08 -24.40 -9.58
N ILE A 90 0.25 -24.23 -10.61
CA ILE A 90 0.06 -22.96 -11.32
C ILE A 90 -0.27 -21.76 -10.39
N PRO A 91 -1.20 -21.87 -9.40
CA PRO A 91 -1.54 -20.75 -8.54
C PRO A 91 -0.36 -20.16 -7.79
N SER A 92 0.64 -20.99 -7.44
CA SER A 92 1.83 -20.51 -6.72
C SER A 92 2.72 -19.62 -7.60
N PHE A 93 2.90 -19.93 -8.87
CA PHE A 93 3.64 -19.09 -9.81
C PHE A 93 2.96 -17.74 -9.99
N VAL A 94 1.64 -17.73 -10.16
CA VAL A 94 0.86 -16.49 -10.24
C VAL A 94 1.00 -15.67 -8.95
N SER A 95 0.97 -16.34 -7.78
CA SER A 95 1.11 -15.70 -6.48
C SER A 95 2.48 -15.05 -6.32
N VAL A 96 3.57 -15.77 -6.62
CA VAL A 96 4.95 -15.27 -6.51
C VAL A 96 5.19 -14.11 -7.48
N PHE A 97 4.74 -14.22 -8.72
CA PHE A 97 4.85 -13.14 -9.71
C PHE A 97 4.11 -11.87 -9.26
N ARG A 98 2.87 -12.02 -8.75
CA ARG A 98 2.10 -10.89 -8.21
C ARG A 98 2.78 -10.25 -6.99
N THR A 99 3.37 -11.06 -6.10
CA THR A 99 4.11 -10.55 -4.95
C THR A 99 5.33 -9.77 -5.40
N GLY A 100 6.10 -10.28 -6.37
CA GLY A 100 7.22 -9.56 -6.97
C GLY A 100 6.82 -8.22 -7.57
N ARG A 101 5.70 -8.17 -8.34
CA ARG A 101 5.16 -6.92 -8.90
C ARG A 101 4.77 -5.90 -7.82
N ARG A 102 4.20 -6.37 -6.72
CA ARG A 102 3.82 -5.48 -5.60
C ARG A 102 5.05 -4.88 -4.91
N ILE A 103 6.10 -5.71 -4.71
CA ILE A 103 7.36 -5.24 -4.15
C ILE A 103 8.03 -4.24 -5.09
N ALA A 104 8.04 -4.49 -6.40
CA ALA A 104 8.52 -3.53 -7.39
C ALA A 104 7.75 -2.19 -7.32
N LEU A 105 6.42 -2.26 -7.19
CA LEU A 105 5.60 -1.06 -7.00
C LEU A 105 5.97 -0.29 -5.71
N MET A 106 6.19 -1.00 -4.59
CA MET A 106 6.66 -0.37 -3.35
C MET A 106 8.01 0.34 -3.54
N GLN A 107 8.91 -0.27 -4.30
CA GLN A 107 10.23 0.29 -4.61
C GLN A 107 10.14 1.56 -5.46
N VAL A 108 9.25 1.58 -6.44
CA VAL A 108 8.95 2.82 -7.21
C VAL A 108 8.49 3.94 -6.28
N HIS A 109 7.56 3.64 -5.35
CA HIS A 109 7.07 4.62 -4.37
C HIS A 109 8.17 5.10 -3.40
N ALA A 110 9.11 4.21 -3.06
CA ALA A 110 10.25 4.53 -2.19
C ALA A 110 11.44 5.15 -2.95
N GLY A 111 11.35 5.33 -4.28
CA GLY A 111 12.42 5.88 -5.09
C GLY A 111 13.68 5.01 -5.19
N VAL A 112 13.54 3.68 -5.02
CA VAL A 112 14.66 2.73 -5.10
C VAL A 112 14.55 1.83 -6.33
N GLU A 113 15.67 1.18 -6.69
CA GLU A 113 15.74 0.28 -7.83
C GLU A 113 14.76 -0.89 -7.71
N GLU A 114 14.02 -1.15 -8.80
CA GLU A 114 12.98 -2.17 -8.85
C GLU A 114 13.55 -3.59 -8.91
N THR A 115 12.94 -4.49 -8.14
CA THR A 115 13.14 -5.93 -8.30
C THR A 115 12.33 -6.46 -9.48
N SER A 116 12.94 -7.30 -10.32
CA SER A 116 12.23 -7.95 -11.41
C SER A 116 11.32 -9.07 -10.89
N PRO A 117 10.00 -9.01 -11.15
CA PRO A 117 9.09 -10.11 -10.82
C PRO A 117 9.42 -11.41 -11.55
N GLY A 118 10.00 -11.30 -12.76
CA GLY A 118 10.44 -12.45 -13.55
C GLY A 118 11.61 -13.17 -12.90
N ILE A 119 12.60 -12.45 -12.38
CA ILE A 119 13.73 -13.07 -11.66
C ILE A 119 13.22 -13.77 -10.39
N ALA A 120 12.29 -13.15 -9.64
CA ALA A 120 11.69 -13.81 -8.48
C ALA A 120 11.03 -15.14 -8.85
N LEU A 121 10.34 -15.17 -10.00
CA LEU A 121 9.68 -16.39 -10.51
C LEU A 121 10.69 -17.46 -10.92
N VAL A 122 11.77 -17.09 -11.62
CA VAL A 122 12.85 -18.03 -12.00
C VAL A 122 13.52 -18.61 -10.77
N LEU A 123 13.82 -17.76 -9.77
CA LEU A 123 14.40 -18.23 -8.50
C LEU A 123 13.44 -19.13 -7.71
N PHE A 124 12.14 -18.86 -7.79
CA PHE A 124 11.12 -19.75 -7.22
C PHE A 124 11.07 -21.10 -7.93
N LEU A 125 11.18 -21.11 -9.25
CA LEU A 125 11.19 -22.34 -10.03
C LEU A 125 12.42 -23.21 -9.70
N LEU A 126 13.61 -22.60 -9.59
CA LEU A 126 14.87 -23.31 -9.38
C LEU A 126 15.11 -23.72 -7.93
N PHE A 127 14.75 -22.83 -6.98
CA PHE A 127 15.12 -22.95 -5.57
C PHE A 127 13.92 -22.81 -4.64
N PHE A 128 12.70 -22.85 -5.18
CA PHE A 128 11.46 -22.67 -4.42
C PHE A 128 11.49 -21.39 -3.57
N LEU A 129 10.94 -21.43 -2.35
CA LEU A 129 10.89 -20.27 -1.45
C LEU A 129 12.28 -19.80 -0.95
N VAL A 130 13.30 -20.63 -1.03
CA VAL A 130 14.66 -20.25 -0.61
C VAL A 130 15.21 -19.16 -1.53
N GLY A 131 15.23 -19.39 -2.84
CA GLY A 131 15.75 -18.43 -3.81
C GLY A 131 14.87 -17.18 -3.92
N ALA A 132 13.56 -17.37 -4.10
CA ALA A 132 12.61 -16.28 -4.15
C ALA A 132 12.61 -15.47 -2.85
N GLY A 133 12.75 -16.14 -1.69
CA GLY A 133 12.80 -15.50 -0.38
C GLY A 133 13.99 -14.57 -0.19
N ILE A 134 15.17 -14.97 -0.61
CA ILE A 134 16.36 -14.11 -0.57
C ILE A 134 16.13 -12.86 -1.41
N TYR A 135 15.70 -13.04 -2.65
CA TYR A 135 15.56 -11.97 -3.61
C TYR A 135 14.47 -10.95 -3.22
N LEU A 136 13.29 -11.45 -2.88
CA LEU A 136 12.16 -10.60 -2.49
C LEU A 136 12.41 -9.91 -1.15
N GLN A 137 13.06 -10.59 -0.17
CA GLN A 137 13.40 -9.97 1.12
C GLN A 137 14.45 -8.89 0.95
N ALA A 138 15.44 -9.08 0.07
CA ALA A 138 16.40 -8.02 -0.25
C ALA A 138 15.71 -6.82 -0.88
N GLY A 139 14.71 -7.04 -1.74
CA GLY A 139 13.87 -6.00 -2.31
C GLY A 139 13.08 -5.23 -1.25
N LEU A 140 12.43 -5.92 -0.32
CA LEU A 140 11.72 -5.31 0.81
C LEU A 140 12.64 -4.49 1.70
N ASN A 141 13.84 -5.02 2.01
CA ASN A 141 14.80 -4.31 2.86
C ASN A 141 15.25 -2.98 2.23
N ARG A 142 15.36 -2.90 0.90
CA ARG A 142 15.65 -1.63 0.20
C ARG A 142 14.54 -0.61 0.42
N VAL A 143 13.28 -1.03 0.35
CA VAL A 143 12.13 -0.17 0.63
C VAL A 143 12.18 0.33 2.09
N TRP A 144 12.41 -0.58 3.05
CA TRP A 144 12.46 -0.21 4.46
C TRP A 144 13.62 0.72 4.79
N ALA A 145 14.78 0.54 4.14
CA ALA A 145 15.93 1.42 4.31
C ALA A 145 15.66 2.83 3.74
N ALA A 146 15.01 2.93 2.59
CA ALA A 146 14.70 4.21 1.99
C ALA A 146 13.59 4.96 2.76
N ALA A 147 12.49 4.28 3.06
CA ALA A 147 11.34 4.89 3.73
C ALA A 147 11.59 5.17 5.23
N GLY A 148 12.48 4.40 5.89
CA GLY A 148 12.85 4.62 7.28
C GLY A 148 13.97 5.65 7.48
N SER A 149 14.61 6.10 6.39
CA SER A 149 15.62 7.17 6.41
C SER A 149 15.05 8.56 6.05
N GLU A 150 13.73 8.67 5.82
CA GLU A 150 13.12 9.98 5.74
C GLU A 150 13.41 10.71 7.06
N PRO A 151 14.08 11.86 7.03
CA PRO A 151 14.32 12.62 8.24
C PRO A 151 12.98 12.92 8.88
N GLU A 152 12.85 12.58 10.15
CA GLU A 152 11.76 13.11 10.98
C GLU A 152 11.66 14.59 10.66
N PRO A 153 10.51 15.12 10.23
CA PRO A 153 10.39 16.51 9.82
C PRO A 153 10.99 17.33 10.93
N GLU A 154 12.10 17.99 10.60
CA GLU A 154 12.84 18.85 11.53
C GLU A 154 11.81 19.69 12.25
N ALA A 155 11.69 19.47 13.56
CA ALA A 155 10.67 20.10 14.37
C ALA A 155 10.69 21.59 14.01
N ALA A 156 9.60 22.07 13.44
CA ALA A 156 9.52 23.45 12.96
C ALA A 156 10.11 24.34 14.06
N PRO A 157 11.10 25.22 13.75
CA PRO A 157 11.74 26.03 14.76
C PRO A 157 10.63 26.69 15.58
N GLU A 158 10.68 26.46 16.90
CA GLU A 158 9.70 27.07 17.81
C GLU A 158 9.61 28.55 17.45
N PRO A 159 8.41 29.12 17.26
CA PRO A 159 8.27 30.51 16.89
C PRO A 159 8.94 31.34 17.97
N VAL A 160 10.11 31.87 17.65
CA VAL A 160 10.80 32.85 18.49
C VAL A 160 9.79 33.99 18.70
N GLY A 161 9.28 34.08 19.91
CA GLY A 161 8.29 35.07 20.27
C GLY A 161 8.78 36.48 20.00
N VAL A 162 8.50 37.02 18.83
CA VAL A 162 8.64 38.43 18.55
C VAL A 162 7.40 39.13 19.07
N THR A 163 7.50 39.64 20.30
CA THR A 163 6.51 40.55 20.88
C THR A 163 6.57 41.86 20.10
N MET A 164 5.63 42.09 19.19
CA MET A 164 5.41 43.36 18.56
C MET A 164 4.27 44.10 19.32
N PRO A 165 4.48 45.29 19.79
CA PRO A 165 3.41 46.09 20.39
C PRO A 165 2.61 46.81 19.28
N GLY A 166 1.30 46.59 19.28
CA GLY A 166 0.31 47.51 18.74
C GLY A 166 0.25 47.64 17.22
N GLY A 167 -0.63 46.87 16.58
CA GLY A 167 -1.03 47.06 15.19
C GLY A 167 -2.43 46.47 14.98
N VAL A 168 -3.34 47.33 14.50
CA VAL A 168 -4.74 47.05 14.12
C VAL A 168 -4.82 45.80 13.20
N PRO A 169 -5.80 44.89 13.37
CA PRO A 169 -5.92 43.76 12.48
C PRO A 169 -6.40 44.24 11.12
N SER A 170 -5.47 44.29 10.16
CA SER A 170 -5.80 44.32 8.75
C SER A 170 -6.30 42.94 8.36
N VAL A 171 -7.54 42.87 7.87
CA VAL A 171 -8.06 41.67 7.22
C VAL A 171 -7.28 41.46 5.93
N ALA A 172 -6.13 40.83 6.06
CA ALA A 172 -5.34 40.40 4.91
C ALA A 172 -6.04 39.18 4.28
N ALA A 173 -6.40 39.33 3.02
CA ALA A 173 -6.88 38.24 2.20
C ALA A 173 -5.92 37.04 2.33
N ALA A 174 -6.49 35.87 2.66
CA ALA A 174 -5.76 34.62 2.77
C ALA A 174 -4.90 34.39 1.51
N PRO A 175 -3.62 34.01 1.68
CA PRO A 175 -2.77 33.71 0.53
C PRO A 175 -3.40 32.51 -0.21
N ARG A 176 -3.70 32.71 -1.48
CA ARG A 176 -4.08 31.63 -2.39
C ARG A 176 -2.94 30.62 -2.39
N SER A 177 -3.14 29.50 -1.72
CA SER A 177 -2.16 28.42 -1.72
C SER A 177 -2.03 27.86 -3.12
N ASP A 178 -0.87 28.03 -3.74
CA ASP A 178 -0.51 27.50 -5.06
C ASP A 178 -0.38 25.96 -5.11
N ALA A 179 -0.95 25.25 -4.14
CA ALA A 179 -1.09 23.80 -4.15
C ALA A 179 -2.25 23.35 -5.04
N ARG A 180 -2.34 23.89 -6.26
CA ARG A 180 -3.09 23.27 -7.36
C ARG A 180 -2.26 22.10 -7.88
N ALA A 181 -2.32 20.98 -7.15
CA ALA A 181 -1.98 19.70 -7.75
C ALA A 181 -2.81 19.52 -9.01
N THR A 182 -2.19 19.06 -10.07
CA THR A 182 -2.57 18.83 -11.46
C THR A 182 -3.94 18.11 -11.68
N GLY A 183 -4.99 18.53 -11.03
CA GLY A 183 -6.37 18.06 -11.20
C GLY A 183 -7.33 19.24 -11.08
N HIS A 184 -8.45 19.19 -11.81
CA HIS A 184 -9.47 20.23 -11.76
C HIS A 184 -10.24 20.16 -10.43
N ASN A 185 -9.58 20.54 -9.31
CA ASN A 185 -10.30 20.75 -8.06
C ASN A 185 -10.91 22.14 -8.07
N LEU A 186 -12.24 22.20 -8.18
CA LEU A 186 -13.04 23.43 -8.19
C LEU A 186 -13.71 23.69 -6.82
N VAL A 187 -13.40 22.89 -5.79
CA VAL A 187 -13.94 23.09 -4.44
C VAL A 187 -12.94 23.89 -3.64
N ASP A 188 -13.40 25.05 -3.17
CA ASP A 188 -12.64 25.95 -2.32
C ASP A 188 -12.95 25.67 -0.84
N PRO A 189 -12.01 25.90 0.10
CA PRO A 189 -12.30 25.87 1.54
C PRO A 189 -13.50 26.73 1.98
N GLY A 190 -13.83 27.76 1.21
CA GLY A 190 -15.02 28.60 1.44
C GLY A 190 -16.36 27.93 1.10
N ASP A 191 -16.36 26.82 0.41
CA ASP A 191 -17.58 26.08 0.00
C ASP A 191 -18.18 25.20 1.11
N VAL A 192 -17.81 25.43 2.36
CA VAL A 192 -18.37 24.72 3.52
C VAL A 192 -19.89 24.85 3.54
N GLY A 193 -20.60 23.74 3.72
CA GLY A 193 -22.04 23.62 3.64
C GLY A 193 -22.56 23.26 2.25
N ALA A 194 -21.75 23.41 1.20
CA ALA A 194 -22.14 23.02 -0.14
C ALA A 194 -22.13 21.50 -0.31
N ARG A 195 -22.98 21.00 -1.23
CA ARG A 195 -22.89 19.61 -1.68
C ARG A 195 -21.77 19.49 -2.70
N VAL A 196 -20.85 18.55 -2.45
CA VAL A 196 -19.65 18.35 -3.26
C VAL A 196 -19.52 16.91 -3.73
N THR A 197 -18.78 16.72 -4.80
CA THR A 197 -18.22 15.43 -5.19
C THR A 197 -16.71 15.58 -5.32
N PHE A 198 -15.99 14.65 -4.72
CA PHE A 198 -14.55 14.50 -4.88
C PHE A 198 -14.24 13.15 -5.50
N GLN A 199 -13.47 13.14 -6.56
CA GLN A 199 -12.78 11.98 -7.04
C GLN A 199 -11.32 12.10 -6.60
N PHE A 200 -10.88 11.18 -5.76
CA PHE A 200 -9.54 11.26 -5.17
C PHE A 200 -8.87 9.91 -5.12
N GLU A 201 -7.54 9.97 -5.12
CA GLU A 201 -6.70 8.80 -5.03
C GLU A 201 -6.44 8.46 -3.56
N LEU A 202 -6.74 7.22 -3.22
CA LEU A 202 -6.38 6.66 -1.93
C LEU A 202 -4.86 6.38 -1.90
N PRO A 203 -4.24 6.32 -0.71
CA PRO A 203 -2.81 6.01 -0.59
C PRO A 203 -2.38 4.69 -1.23
N ASN A 204 -3.34 3.84 -1.59
CA ASN A 204 -3.13 2.57 -2.29
C ASN A 204 -3.20 2.67 -3.82
N GLY A 205 -3.28 3.90 -4.38
CA GLY A 205 -3.37 4.16 -5.82
C GLY A 205 -4.75 3.92 -6.43
N TYR A 206 -5.76 3.50 -5.64
CA TYR A 206 -7.13 3.39 -6.13
C TYR A 206 -7.83 4.74 -6.10
N THR A 207 -8.51 5.06 -7.19
CA THR A 207 -9.41 6.21 -7.23
C THR A 207 -10.74 5.83 -6.58
N THR A 208 -11.22 6.68 -5.69
CA THR A 208 -12.53 6.55 -5.05
C THR A 208 -13.30 7.85 -5.16
N GLU A 209 -14.58 7.82 -4.82
CA GLU A 209 -15.44 8.99 -4.87
C GLU A 209 -16.11 9.24 -3.51
N ALA A 210 -16.13 10.51 -3.11
CA ALA A 210 -16.92 10.99 -1.99
C ALA A 210 -17.95 12.01 -2.47
N VAL A 211 -19.22 11.71 -2.25
CA VAL A 211 -20.34 12.61 -2.55
C VAL A 211 -21.07 12.92 -1.25
N GLY A 212 -21.18 14.19 -0.89
CA GLY A 212 -21.79 14.57 0.36
C GLY A 212 -21.81 16.09 0.58
N VAL A 213 -22.07 16.50 1.81
CA VAL A 213 -21.98 17.89 2.23
C VAL A 213 -20.57 18.15 2.76
N PHE A 214 -19.92 19.18 2.25
CA PHE A 214 -18.63 19.62 2.73
C PHE A 214 -18.81 20.33 4.08
N GLU A 215 -18.31 19.71 5.18
CA GLU A 215 -18.56 20.21 6.52
C GLU A 215 -17.49 21.13 7.04
N ARG A 216 -16.23 20.82 6.76
CA ARG A 216 -15.10 21.62 7.23
C ARG A 216 -13.84 21.32 6.44
N TRP A 217 -12.97 22.31 6.41
CA TRP A 217 -11.60 22.22 5.93
C TRP A 217 -10.65 22.20 7.14
N ASP A 218 -9.69 21.31 7.10
CA ASP A 218 -8.58 21.26 8.05
C ASP A 218 -7.32 21.73 7.31
N GLU A 219 -6.87 22.93 7.68
CA GLU A 219 -5.75 23.58 7.02
C GLU A 219 -4.43 22.90 7.38
N ASP A 220 -4.26 22.44 8.61
CA ASP A 220 -3.04 21.79 9.07
C ASP A 220 -2.88 20.41 8.42
N ALA A 221 -3.96 19.64 8.38
CA ALA A 221 -3.97 18.33 7.76
C ALA A 221 -4.21 18.38 6.24
N GLN A 222 -4.47 19.54 5.63
CA GLN A 222 -4.83 19.72 4.21
C GLN A 222 -5.91 18.72 3.77
N THR A 223 -7.02 18.66 4.54
CA THR A 223 -8.04 17.61 4.41
C THR A 223 -9.44 18.20 4.41
N TYR A 224 -10.26 17.80 3.41
CA TYR A 224 -11.69 18.08 3.36
C TYR A 224 -12.46 17.02 4.16
N PHE A 225 -13.42 17.43 4.96
CA PHE A 225 -14.34 16.56 5.67
C PHE A 225 -15.71 16.62 5.00
N VAL A 226 -16.15 15.49 4.47
CA VAL A 226 -17.38 15.38 3.71
C VAL A 226 -18.32 14.39 4.40
N ARG A 227 -19.53 14.85 4.74
CA ARG A 227 -20.58 13.99 5.29
C ARG A 227 -21.43 13.42 4.18
N LYS A 228 -21.44 12.10 4.07
CA LYS A 228 -22.30 11.37 3.14
C LYS A 228 -23.77 11.40 3.58
N LYS A 229 -24.67 11.01 2.69
CA LYS A 229 -26.12 10.92 2.95
C LYS A 229 -26.46 9.94 4.09
N ASP A 230 -25.64 8.93 4.31
CA ASP A 230 -25.77 7.92 5.38
C ASP A 230 -25.23 8.39 6.75
N GLY A 231 -24.78 9.65 6.83
CA GLY A 231 -24.20 10.24 8.04
C GLY A 231 -22.71 9.95 8.22
N THR A 232 -22.09 9.14 7.36
CA THR A 232 -20.66 8.80 7.47
C THR A 232 -19.79 10.01 7.09
N GLU A 233 -18.83 10.38 7.96
CA GLU A 233 -17.79 11.36 7.64
C GLU A 233 -16.67 10.72 6.83
N VAL A 234 -16.33 11.30 5.70
CA VAL A 234 -15.21 10.88 4.84
C VAL A 234 -14.15 11.97 4.83
N ARG A 235 -12.90 11.58 5.07
CA ARG A 235 -11.73 12.45 5.00
C ARG A 235 -11.12 12.34 3.61
N VAL A 236 -11.01 13.49 2.93
CA VAL A 236 -10.49 13.57 1.56
C VAL A 236 -9.21 14.41 1.60
N PRO A 237 -8.02 13.78 1.53
CA PRO A 237 -6.76 14.51 1.48
C PRO A 237 -6.66 15.35 0.21
N ALA A 238 -6.36 16.63 0.32
CA ALA A 238 -6.28 17.55 -0.84
C ALA A 238 -5.25 17.10 -1.88
N ARG A 239 -4.12 16.52 -1.43
CA ARG A 239 -3.07 16.00 -2.31
C ARG A 239 -3.53 14.87 -3.23
N GLY A 240 -4.58 14.14 -2.82
CA GLY A 240 -5.12 13.02 -3.59
C GLY A 240 -6.26 13.41 -4.52
N VAL A 241 -6.78 14.64 -4.43
CA VAL A 241 -7.93 15.05 -5.22
C VAL A 241 -7.55 15.21 -6.69
N ARG A 242 -8.14 14.37 -7.54
CA ARG A 242 -8.04 14.45 -9.00
C ARG A 242 -9.09 15.37 -9.60
N HIS A 243 -10.32 15.26 -9.11
CA HIS A 243 -11.45 16.12 -9.48
C HIS A 243 -12.27 16.45 -8.24
N GLY A 244 -12.63 17.72 -8.08
CA GLY A 244 -13.54 18.19 -7.06
C GLY A 244 -14.47 19.24 -7.65
N LYS A 245 -15.76 19.13 -7.40
CA LYS A 245 -16.74 20.14 -7.83
C LYS A 245 -17.89 20.27 -6.85
N VAL A 246 -18.41 21.47 -6.76
CA VAL A 246 -19.68 21.76 -6.10
C VAL A 246 -20.81 21.28 -7.03
N ILE A 247 -21.76 20.55 -6.48
CA ILE A 247 -22.92 20.03 -7.23
C ILE A 247 -24.21 20.65 -6.69
N PRO A 248 -25.24 20.78 -7.53
CA PRO A 248 -26.52 21.29 -7.09
C PRO A 248 -27.09 20.47 -5.93
N PRO A 249 -27.90 21.07 -5.03
CA PRO A 249 -28.61 20.32 -4.00
C PRO A 249 -29.45 19.21 -4.64
N ALA A 250 -29.61 18.08 -3.94
CA ALA A 250 -30.43 16.99 -4.43
C ALA A 250 -31.85 17.49 -4.70
N PRO A 251 -32.50 17.08 -5.82
CA PRO A 251 -33.89 17.46 -6.07
C PRO A 251 -34.73 17.01 -4.87
N GLN A 252 -35.51 17.94 -4.34
CA GLN A 252 -36.44 17.61 -3.26
C GLN A 252 -37.54 16.74 -3.85
N PRO A 253 -37.96 15.67 -3.16
CA PRO A 253 -39.12 14.90 -3.60
C PRO A 253 -40.31 15.86 -3.62
N THR A 254 -40.93 16.04 -4.81
CA THR A 254 -42.20 16.73 -4.95
C THR A 254 -43.25 15.93 -4.16
N VAL A 255 -43.78 16.55 -3.10
CA VAL A 255 -44.87 16.03 -2.30
C VAL A 255 -46.17 16.10 -3.13
#